data_6a2ef2c62525a4f35375b4a0ffdff13d
#
_entry.id   6a2ef2c62525a4f35375b4a0ffdff13d
#
_cell.length_a   1.000
_cell.length_b   1.000
_cell.length_c   1.000
_cell.angle_alpha   90.00
_cell.angle_beta   90.00
_cell.angle_gamma   90.00
#
_symmetry.space_group_name_H-M   'P 1'
#
loop_
_entity.id
_entity.type
_entity.pdbx_description
1 polymer ?
#
loop_
_entity_poly.entity_id
_entity_poly.type
_entity_poly.pdbx_seq_one_letter_code
_entity_poly.pdbx_strand_id
1 'polypeptide(L)'
;MHVFLAEIEHRAFRMAHFATGNRDDALDIVQDAMMKLVQKYSAHDRASWKPLFYSILESLILDWHRRQQVRNRFRSWLHWDADDDEAEDALAQHPDEISSIPDFQLQDAQFMQSLELALQDLPLRQQQVFLLRIWEGLDIRQTAEAMNCSESSVKTHYARALHKLREALKEHKI
;
A
#
# COMPACT_ATOMS: atom_id res chain seq x y z
N MET A 1 12.54 8.37 18.69
CA MET A 1 11.39 8.31 17.78
C MET A 1 11.61 9.09 16.49
N HIS A 2 12.10 10.34 16.49
CA HIS A 2 12.34 11.10 15.26
C HIS A 2 13.19 10.37 14.20
N VAL A 3 14.32 9.79 14.59
CA VAL A 3 15.20 9.02 13.68
C VAL A 3 14.44 7.85 13.06
N PHE A 4 13.67 7.11 13.86
CA PHE A 4 12.86 6.00 13.39
C PHE A 4 11.80 6.44 12.36
N LEU A 5 11.08 7.54 12.63
CA LEU A 5 10.07 8.06 11.71
C LEU A 5 10.69 8.50 10.39
N ALA A 6 11.84 9.19 10.42
CA ALA A 6 12.56 9.58 9.20
C ALA A 6 13.02 8.37 8.37
N GLU A 7 13.43 7.26 9.03
CA GLU A 7 13.84 6.03 8.35
C GLU A 7 12.70 5.31 7.63
N ILE A 8 11.46 5.39 8.16
CA ILE A 8 10.33 4.65 7.59
C ILE A 8 9.43 5.50 6.68
N GLU A 9 9.51 6.83 6.75
CA GLU A 9 8.61 7.77 6.07
C GLU A 9 8.45 7.46 4.59
N HIS A 10 9.56 7.37 3.86
CA HIS A 10 9.53 7.14 2.42
C HIS A 10 8.90 5.79 2.05
N ARG A 11 9.21 4.73 2.80
CA ARG A 11 8.63 3.39 2.55
C ARG A 11 7.15 3.34 2.90
N ALA A 12 6.77 3.97 4.01
CA ALA A 12 5.37 4.09 4.41
C ALA A 12 4.55 4.88 3.38
N PHE A 13 5.11 5.98 2.86
CA PHE A 13 4.50 6.75 1.79
C PHE A 13 4.27 5.89 0.54
N ARG A 14 5.28 5.15 0.09
CA ARG A 14 5.13 4.27 -1.08
C ARG A 14 4.05 3.20 -0.85
N MET A 15 3.99 2.58 0.33
CA MET A 15 2.94 1.62 0.67
C MET A 15 1.54 2.25 0.62
N ALA A 16 1.38 3.42 1.22
CA ALA A 16 0.11 4.15 1.19
C ALA A 16 -0.26 4.57 -0.24
N HIS A 17 0.73 5.02 -1.03
CA HIS A 17 0.51 5.43 -2.41
C HIS A 17 0.11 4.26 -3.31
N PHE A 18 0.74 3.08 -3.18
CA PHE A 18 0.29 1.88 -3.89
C PHE A 18 -1.16 1.51 -3.55
N ALA A 19 -1.55 1.69 -2.28
CA ALA A 19 -2.89 1.34 -1.84
C ALA A 19 -3.96 2.35 -2.26
N THR A 20 -3.63 3.65 -2.33
CA THR A 20 -4.60 4.71 -2.60
C THR A 20 -4.61 5.17 -4.05
N GLY A 21 -3.50 5.01 -4.77
CA GLY A 21 -3.30 5.58 -6.10
C GLY A 21 -3.27 7.13 -6.13
N ASN A 22 -3.27 7.78 -4.96
CA ASN A 22 -3.32 9.24 -4.83
C ASN A 22 -2.23 9.72 -3.86
N ARG A 23 -1.45 10.71 -4.31
CA ARG A 23 -0.32 11.24 -3.55
C ARG A 23 -0.75 11.94 -2.25
N ASP A 24 -1.77 12.77 -2.33
CA ASP A 24 -2.20 13.60 -1.19
C ASP A 24 -2.85 12.73 -0.11
N ASP A 25 -3.72 11.79 -0.52
CA ASP A 25 -4.30 10.81 0.39
C ASP A 25 -3.22 9.94 1.06
N ALA A 26 -2.19 9.55 0.31
CA ALA A 26 -1.08 8.78 0.85
C ALA A 26 -0.27 9.57 1.89
N LEU A 27 0.02 10.85 1.63
CA LEU A 27 0.70 11.74 2.58
C LEU A 27 -0.11 11.92 3.86
N ASP A 28 -1.40 12.18 3.74
CA ASP A 28 -2.30 12.33 4.88
C ASP A 28 -2.34 11.07 5.76
N ILE A 29 -2.45 9.90 5.14
CA ILE A 29 -2.45 8.61 5.83
C ILE A 29 -1.13 8.40 6.60
N VAL A 30 0.01 8.70 5.98
CA VAL A 30 1.32 8.52 6.63
C VAL A 30 1.51 9.51 7.77
N GLN A 31 1.14 10.78 7.60
CA GLN A 31 1.18 11.77 8.67
C GLN A 31 0.30 11.37 9.85
N ASP A 32 -0.92 10.94 9.59
CA ASP A 32 -1.84 10.45 10.62
C ASP A 32 -1.27 9.23 11.35
N ALA A 33 -0.64 8.29 10.64
CA ALA A 33 -0.01 7.13 11.24
C ALA A 33 1.14 7.53 12.16
N MET A 34 2.00 8.44 11.71
CA MET A 34 3.12 8.97 12.51
C MET A 34 2.64 9.69 13.77
N MET A 35 1.63 10.56 13.61
CA MET A 35 1.04 11.29 14.75
C MET A 35 0.43 10.32 15.77
N LYS A 36 -0.32 9.33 15.34
CA LYS A 36 -0.92 8.31 16.22
C LYS A 36 0.15 7.49 16.95
N LEU A 37 1.23 7.12 16.28
CA LEU A 37 2.34 6.41 16.91
C LEU A 37 2.96 7.26 18.01
N VAL A 38 3.27 8.53 17.72
CA VAL A 38 3.87 9.46 18.70
C VAL A 38 2.96 9.67 19.90
N GLN A 39 1.68 9.93 19.65
CA GLN A 39 0.72 10.24 20.72
C GLN A 39 0.45 9.07 21.66
N LYS A 40 0.37 7.85 21.10
CA LYS A 40 -0.09 6.68 21.88
C LYS A 40 1.04 5.77 22.34
N TYR A 41 2.16 5.74 21.63
CA TYR A 41 3.19 4.71 21.81
C TYR A 41 4.60 5.26 21.99
N SER A 42 4.75 6.57 22.26
CA SER A 42 6.07 7.19 22.51
C SER A 42 6.81 6.60 23.69
N ALA A 43 6.10 6.11 24.71
CA ALA A 43 6.65 5.48 25.89
C ALA A 43 6.96 3.97 25.72
N HIS A 44 6.59 3.37 24.58
CA HIS A 44 6.87 1.96 24.32
C HIS A 44 8.32 1.75 23.90
N ASP A 45 8.80 0.52 24.07
CA ASP A 45 10.12 0.12 23.61
C ASP A 45 10.28 0.27 22.10
N ARG A 46 11.46 0.72 21.66
CA ARG A 46 11.81 0.96 20.25
C ARG A 46 11.54 -0.27 19.36
N ALA A 47 11.75 -1.47 19.87
CA ALA A 47 11.50 -2.71 19.14
C ALA A 47 10.02 -2.90 18.74
N SER A 48 9.09 -2.32 19.51
CA SER A 48 7.65 -2.38 19.27
C SER A 48 7.16 -1.35 18.25
N TRP A 49 7.92 -0.28 17.99
CA TRP A 49 7.43 0.83 17.15
C TRP A 49 7.14 0.42 15.72
N LYS A 50 7.97 -0.43 15.13
CA LYS A 50 7.80 -0.86 13.74
C LYS A 50 6.50 -1.65 13.52
N PRO A 51 6.22 -2.75 14.22
CA PRO A 51 4.97 -3.47 14.08
C PRO A 51 3.75 -2.60 14.43
N LEU A 52 3.83 -1.76 15.48
CA LEU A 52 2.75 -0.84 15.85
C LEU A 52 2.47 0.20 14.77
N PHE A 53 3.52 0.80 14.20
CA PHE A 53 3.37 1.76 13.12
C PHE A 53 2.65 1.15 11.92
N TYR A 54 3.08 -0.03 11.46
CA TYR A 54 2.43 -0.68 10.32
C TYR A 54 1.01 -1.16 10.64
N SER A 55 0.71 -1.54 11.87
CA SER A 55 -0.67 -1.81 12.28
C SER A 55 -1.56 -0.56 12.18
N ILE A 56 -1.05 0.59 12.58
CA ILE A 56 -1.77 1.88 12.45
C ILE A 56 -1.95 2.23 10.97
N LEU A 57 -0.87 2.16 10.18
CA LEU A 57 -0.86 2.48 8.75
C LEU A 57 -1.88 1.63 7.99
N GLU A 58 -1.86 0.31 8.20
CA GLU A 58 -2.79 -0.63 7.58
C GLU A 58 -4.25 -0.35 7.94
N SER A 59 -4.52 -0.01 9.20
CA SER A 59 -5.86 0.38 9.63
C SER A 59 -6.35 1.64 8.92
N LEU A 60 -5.50 2.64 8.75
CA LEU A 60 -5.84 3.89 8.05
C LEU A 60 -6.08 3.67 6.56
N ILE A 61 -5.26 2.84 5.91
CA ILE A 61 -5.45 2.44 4.50
C ILE A 61 -6.80 1.74 4.33
N LEU A 62 -7.14 0.79 5.20
CA LEU A 62 -8.43 0.09 5.15
C LEU A 62 -9.61 1.04 5.36
N ASP A 63 -9.50 1.97 6.29
CA ASP A 63 -10.54 2.96 6.55
C ASP A 63 -10.71 3.93 5.36
N TRP A 64 -9.62 4.28 4.69
CA TRP A 64 -9.66 5.05 3.46
C TRP A 64 -10.41 4.29 2.35
N HIS A 65 -10.08 3.01 2.11
CA HIS A 65 -10.77 2.18 1.11
C HIS A 65 -12.26 2.04 1.41
N ARG A 66 -12.65 1.82 2.68
CA ARG A 66 -14.06 1.74 3.07
C ARG A 66 -14.80 3.04 2.76
N ARG A 67 -14.19 4.20 3.05
CA ARG A 67 -14.77 5.51 2.73
C ARG A 67 -14.93 5.73 1.22
N GLN A 68 -13.94 5.30 0.42
CA GLN A 68 -14.03 5.37 -1.04
C GLN A 68 -15.16 4.50 -1.60
N GLN A 69 -15.31 3.27 -1.10
CA GLN A 69 -16.40 2.40 -1.53
C GLN A 69 -17.78 2.99 -1.22
N VAL A 70 -17.95 3.60 -0.04
CA VAL A 70 -19.20 4.29 0.31
C VAL A 70 -19.45 5.47 -0.61
N ARG A 71 -18.45 6.31 -0.89
CA ARG A 71 -18.52 7.43 -1.81
C ARG A 71 -18.91 6.99 -3.23
N ASN A 72 -18.28 5.94 -3.74
CA ASN A 72 -18.56 5.43 -5.07
C ASN A 72 -19.98 4.86 -5.18
N ARG A 73 -20.47 4.14 -4.15
CA ARG A 73 -21.88 3.68 -4.11
C ARG A 73 -22.86 4.84 -4.08
N PHE A 74 -22.56 5.90 -3.34
CA PHE A 74 -23.42 7.08 -3.27
C PHE A 74 -23.43 7.84 -4.60
N ARG A 75 -22.29 7.97 -5.27
CA ARG A 75 -22.20 8.55 -6.62
C ARG A 75 -22.98 7.74 -7.65
N SER A 76 -22.84 6.41 -7.67
CA SER A 76 -23.60 5.56 -8.61
C SER A 76 -25.12 5.64 -8.35
N TRP A 77 -25.54 5.81 -7.08
CA TRP A 77 -26.95 6.00 -6.76
C TRP A 77 -27.47 7.37 -7.22
N LEU A 78 -26.68 8.43 -7.10
CA LEU A 78 -27.06 9.77 -7.59
C LEU A 78 -27.06 9.88 -9.11
N HIS A 79 -26.26 9.07 -9.82
CA HIS A 79 -26.23 9.06 -11.29
C HIS A 79 -27.31 8.21 -11.94
N TRP A 80 -28.09 7.45 -11.16
CA TRP A 80 -29.23 6.72 -11.70
C TRP A 80 -30.40 7.65 -12.15
N ASP A 81 -30.42 8.89 -11.68
CA ASP A 81 -31.45 9.89 -12.05
C ASP A 81 -31.01 10.89 -13.12
N ALA A 82 -29.86 10.72 -13.75
CA ALA A 82 -29.38 11.55 -14.85
C ALA A 82 -28.91 10.66 -16.01
N ASP A 83 -29.79 10.49 -17.01
CA ASP A 83 -29.37 10.16 -18.37
C ASP A 83 -28.40 11.24 -18.83
N ASP A 84 -27.12 10.96 -18.87
CA ASP A 84 -26.24 11.35 -19.98
C ASP A 84 -24.82 10.78 -19.82
N ASP A 85 -24.26 10.42 -20.94
CA ASP A 85 -22.95 9.92 -21.27
C ASP A 85 -21.79 10.64 -20.53
N GLU A 86 -20.77 9.85 -20.24
CA GLU A 86 -19.41 10.12 -19.76
C GLU A 86 -19.13 9.68 -18.32
N ALA A 87 -19.25 8.35 -18.08
CA ALA A 87 -18.47 7.72 -17.03
C ALA A 87 -17.02 7.57 -17.54
N GLU A 88 -16.33 8.69 -17.62
CA GLU A 88 -14.87 8.67 -17.77
C GLU A 88 -14.25 8.04 -16.52
N ASP A 89 -13.57 6.97 -16.80
CA ASP A 89 -12.74 6.14 -15.95
C ASP A 89 -11.77 7.02 -15.13
N ALA A 90 -12.17 7.45 -13.93
CA ALA A 90 -11.35 8.26 -13.03
C ALA A 90 -10.23 7.44 -12.34
N LEU A 91 -9.85 6.31 -12.94
CA LEU A 91 -8.76 5.43 -12.49
C LEU A 91 -7.47 5.60 -13.31
N ALA A 92 -7.48 6.50 -14.31
CA ALA A 92 -6.30 6.83 -15.09
C ALA A 92 -5.74 8.19 -14.68
N GLN A 93 -5.35 8.37 -13.43
CA GLN A 93 -4.52 9.51 -13.06
C GLN A 93 -3.07 9.07 -12.91
N HIS A 94 -2.35 9.39 -13.97
CA HIS A 94 -0.93 9.71 -14.13
C HIS A 94 0.06 8.91 -13.25
N PRO A 95 1.03 8.27 -13.90
CA PRO A 95 2.25 7.92 -13.23
C PRO A 95 3.01 9.22 -12.92
N ASP A 96 2.76 9.78 -11.73
CA ASP A 96 3.71 10.74 -11.19
C ASP A 96 5.05 10.03 -11.08
N GLU A 97 6.03 10.57 -11.79
CA GLU A 97 7.40 10.12 -11.83
C GLU A 97 7.92 9.81 -10.42
N ILE A 98 7.88 8.54 -10.03
CA ILE A 98 8.71 8.04 -8.94
C ILE A 98 10.09 7.77 -9.52
N SER A 99 10.67 8.80 -10.13
CA SER A 99 12.06 8.79 -10.57
C SER A 99 12.93 9.40 -9.51
N SER A 100 13.35 8.58 -8.56
CA SER A 100 14.64 8.78 -7.89
C SER A 100 15.08 7.50 -7.19
N ILE A 101 15.42 6.48 -7.98
CA ILE A 101 16.40 5.50 -7.52
C ILE A 101 17.61 5.75 -8.39
N PRO A 102 18.71 6.31 -7.85
CA PRO A 102 19.95 6.40 -8.58
C PRO A 102 20.51 4.99 -8.85
N ASP A 103 21.02 4.78 -10.05
CA ASP A 103 21.92 3.68 -10.41
C ASP A 103 21.31 2.29 -10.62
N PHE A 104 20.27 2.17 -11.48
CA PHE A 104 19.96 0.90 -12.12
C PHE A 104 20.13 1.00 -13.64
N GLN A 105 20.70 -0.04 -14.25
CA GLN A 105 20.81 -0.15 -15.69
C GLN A 105 19.41 -0.16 -16.32
N LEU A 106 19.27 0.24 -17.57
CA LEU A 106 17.98 0.40 -18.27
C LEU A 106 17.05 -0.82 -18.17
N GLN A 107 17.60 -2.03 -18.12
CA GLN A 107 16.82 -3.27 -17.95
C GLN A 107 16.20 -3.39 -16.54
N ASP A 108 16.92 -2.94 -15.53
CA ASP A 108 16.44 -2.93 -14.14
C ASP A 108 15.33 -1.88 -13.96
N ALA A 109 15.40 -0.74 -14.67
CA ALA A 109 14.37 0.29 -14.62
C ALA A 109 13.03 -0.18 -15.23
N GLN A 110 13.07 -0.90 -16.35
CA GLN A 110 11.87 -1.48 -16.98
C GLN A 110 11.25 -2.58 -16.09
N PHE A 111 12.08 -3.42 -15.49
CA PHE A 111 11.62 -4.44 -14.55
C PHE A 111 10.97 -3.79 -13.32
N MET A 112 11.60 -2.76 -12.76
CA MET A 112 11.04 -2.03 -11.60
C MET A 112 9.71 -1.37 -11.92
N GLN A 113 9.56 -0.75 -13.09
CA GLN A 113 8.30 -0.18 -13.53
C GLN A 113 7.21 -1.25 -13.68
N SER A 114 7.54 -2.39 -14.28
CA SER A 114 6.61 -3.51 -14.42
C SER A 114 6.21 -4.11 -13.07
N LEU A 115 7.16 -4.20 -12.14
CA LEU A 115 6.88 -4.63 -10.77
C LEU A 115 5.94 -3.66 -10.03
N GLU A 116 6.15 -2.35 -10.19
CA GLU A 116 5.28 -1.33 -9.60
C GLU A 116 3.85 -1.44 -10.13
N LEU A 117 3.67 -1.56 -11.44
CA LEU A 117 2.35 -1.78 -12.04
C LEU A 117 1.71 -3.09 -11.55
N ALA A 118 2.47 -4.18 -11.54
CA ALA A 118 1.97 -5.47 -11.06
C ALA A 118 1.59 -5.42 -9.57
N LEU A 119 2.28 -4.63 -8.75
CA LEU A 119 1.92 -4.41 -7.35
C LEU A 119 0.63 -3.60 -7.22
N GLN A 120 0.42 -2.58 -8.05
CA GLN A 120 -0.81 -1.79 -8.06
C GLN A 120 -2.04 -2.62 -8.44
N ASP A 121 -1.88 -3.59 -9.34
CA ASP A 121 -2.95 -4.50 -9.78
C ASP A 121 -3.28 -5.62 -8.78
N LEU A 122 -2.50 -5.77 -7.72
CA LEU A 122 -2.82 -6.75 -6.69
C LEU A 122 -4.04 -6.33 -5.86
N PRO A 123 -4.92 -7.28 -5.51
CA PRO A 123 -5.91 -7.02 -4.48
C PRO A 123 -5.26 -6.50 -3.20
N LEU A 124 -5.86 -5.50 -2.58
CA LEU A 124 -5.29 -4.77 -1.45
C LEU A 124 -4.61 -5.66 -0.40
N ARG A 125 -5.26 -6.74 0.05
CA ARG A 125 -4.68 -7.64 1.06
C ARG A 125 -3.46 -8.42 0.57
N GLN A 126 -3.39 -8.72 -0.72
CA GLN A 126 -2.22 -9.38 -1.33
C GLN A 126 -1.06 -8.40 -1.48
N GLN A 127 -1.35 -7.17 -1.88
CA GLN A 127 -0.38 -6.08 -1.96
C GLN A 127 0.23 -5.79 -0.57
N GLN A 128 -0.62 -5.58 0.44
CA GLN A 128 -0.21 -5.31 1.82
C GLN A 128 0.72 -6.40 2.36
N VAL A 129 0.31 -7.67 2.27
CA VAL A 129 1.13 -8.77 2.80
C VAL A 129 2.48 -8.87 2.10
N PHE A 130 2.53 -8.62 0.78
CA PHE A 130 3.78 -8.66 0.04
C PHE A 130 4.73 -7.54 0.50
N LEU A 131 4.23 -6.32 0.61
CA LEU A 131 5.03 -5.15 1.03
C LEU A 131 5.54 -5.30 2.47
N LEU A 132 4.69 -5.73 3.40
CA LEU A 132 5.09 -5.97 4.80
C LEU A 132 6.14 -7.08 4.93
N ARG A 133 6.00 -8.17 4.16
CA ARG A 133 6.92 -9.31 4.21
C ARG A 133 8.26 -9.04 3.53
N ILE A 134 8.23 -8.49 2.32
CA ILE A 134 9.41 -8.35 1.46
C ILE A 134 10.10 -7.00 1.67
N TRP A 135 9.34 -5.93 1.72
CA TRP A 135 9.93 -4.58 1.86
C TRP A 135 10.27 -4.24 3.30
N GLU A 136 9.38 -4.58 4.21
CA GLU A 136 9.55 -4.25 5.62
C GLU A 136 10.21 -5.37 6.42
N GLY A 137 10.30 -6.56 5.86
CA GLY A 137 10.94 -7.71 6.50
C GLY A 137 10.22 -8.18 7.77
N LEU A 138 8.92 -7.90 7.91
CA LEU A 138 8.14 -8.41 9.04
C LEU A 138 7.99 -9.92 8.91
N ASP A 139 8.06 -10.64 10.01
CA ASP A 139 7.77 -12.07 10.04
C ASP A 139 6.25 -12.34 9.88
N ILE A 140 5.85 -13.61 9.78
CA ILE A 140 4.44 -13.98 9.57
C ILE A 140 3.57 -13.49 10.72
N ARG A 141 4.03 -13.62 11.95
CA ARG A 141 3.30 -13.21 13.15
C ARG A 141 3.14 -11.70 13.20
N GLN A 142 4.22 -10.96 13.01
CA GLN A 142 4.20 -9.49 12.97
C GLN A 142 3.30 -8.97 11.84
N THR A 143 3.32 -9.63 10.67
CA THR A 143 2.45 -9.29 9.55
C THR A 143 0.98 -9.55 9.89
N ALA A 144 0.67 -10.68 10.54
CA ALA A 144 -0.67 -11.00 10.99
C ALA A 144 -1.21 -9.99 12.01
N GLU A 145 -0.35 -9.59 12.97
CA GLU A 145 -0.65 -8.53 13.94
C GLU A 145 -0.91 -7.19 13.24
N ALA A 146 -0.01 -6.77 12.32
CA ALA A 146 -0.17 -5.52 11.58
C ALA A 146 -1.45 -5.50 10.73
N MET A 147 -1.79 -6.60 10.06
CA MET A 147 -2.97 -6.71 9.19
C MET A 147 -4.24 -7.08 9.95
N ASN A 148 -4.18 -7.30 11.26
CA ASN A 148 -5.27 -7.77 12.11
C ASN A 148 -5.99 -9.01 11.50
N CYS A 149 -5.22 -10.04 11.20
CA CYS A 149 -5.70 -11.30 10.63
C CYS A 149 -4.91 -12.50 11.16
N SER A 150 -5.32 -13.72 10.80
CA SER A 150 -4.61 -14.93 11.19
C SER A 150 -3.32 -15.14 10.38
N GLU A 151 -2.34 -15.84 10.95
CA GLU A 151 -1.13 -16.24 10.24
C GLU A 151 -1.42 -17.10 9.01
N SER A 152 -2.47 -17.92 9.05
CA SER A 152 -2.91 -18.72 7.89
C SER A 152 -3.43 -17.82 6.76
N SER A 153 -4.13 -16.73 7.10
CA SER A 153 -4.56 -15.71 6.12
C SER A 153 -3.36 -15.01 5.48
N VAL A 154 -2.34 -14.66 6.29
CA VAL A 154 -1.09 -14.07 5.78
C VAL A 154 -0.43 -15.02 4.77
N LYS A 155 -0.26 -16.30 5.11
CA LYS A 155 0.33 -17.31 4.21
C LYS A 155 -0.45 -17.43 2.90
N THR A 156 -1.78 -17.45 2.98
CA THR A 156 -2.65 -17.56 1.80
C THR A 156 -2.55 -16.32 0.91
N HIS A 157 -2.63 -15.11 1.49
CA HIS A 157 -2.51 -13.87 0.73
C HIS A 157 -1.13 -13.73 0.10
N TYR A 158 -0.07 -14.10 0.84
CA TYR A 158 1.30 -14.06 0.35
C TYR A 158 1.53 -15.00 -0.84
N ALA A 159 1.07 -16.25 -0.74
CA ALA A 159 1.17 -17.22 -1.83
C ALA A 159 0.44 -16.74 -3.09
N ARG A 160 -0.76 -16.17 -2.93
CA ARG A 160 -1.54 -15.59 -4.04
C ARG A 160 -0.86 -14.36 -4.66
N ALA A 161 -0.28 -13.49 -3.82
CA ALA A 161 0.49 -12.35 -4.29
C ALA A 161 1.69 -12.79 -5.14
N LEU A 162 2.50 -13.72 -4.63
CA LEU A 162 3.64 -14.27 -5.36
C LEU A 162 3.24 -14.93 -6.69
N HIS A 163 2.13 -15.65 -6.70
CA HIS A 163 1.63 -16.28 -7.94
C HIS A 163 1.29 -15.22 -8.98
N LYS A 164 0.50 -14.21 -8.62
CA LYS A 164 0.11 -13.12 -9.54
C LYS A 164 1.31 -12.32 -10.03
N LEU A 165 2.23 -11.95 -9.15
CA LEU A 165 3.44 -11.22 -9.53
C LEU A 165 4.31 -12.04 -10.49
N ARG A 166 4.46 -13.35 -10.26
CA ARG A 166 5.18 -14.23 -11.20
C ARG A 166 4.53 -14.29 -12.57
N GLU A 167 3.19 -14.35 -12.62
CA GLU A 167 2.46 -14.34 -13.89
C GLU A 167 2.64 -12.99 -14.62
N ALA A 168 2.46 -11.88 -13.91
CA ALA A 168 2.61 -10.53 -14.49
C ALA A 168 4.03 -10.23 -14.99
N LEU A 169 5.05 -10.81 -14.34
CA LEU A 169 6.45 -10.56 -14.66
C LEU A 169 7.08 -11.64 -15.53
N LYS A 170 6.31 -12.60 -16.07
CA LYS A 170 6.84 -13.69 -16.92
C LYS A 170 7.57 -13.19 -18.15
N GLU A 171 7.11 -12.11 -18.75
CA GLU A 171 7.71 -11.52 -19.95
C GLU A 171 9.06 -10.86 -19.70
N HIS A 172 9.38 -10.59 -18.43
CA HIS A 172 10.66 -10.00 -18.01
C HIS A 172 11.66 -11.04 -17.50
N LYS A 173 11.41 -12.34 -17.75
CA LYS A 173 12.42 -13.37 -17.49
C LYS A 173 13.48 -13.32 -18.60
N ILE A 174 14.67 -12.93 -18.19
CA ILE A 174 15.92 -13.21 -18.89
C ILE A 174 16.18 -14.71 -18.85
#